data_27c14f757f13e9342863600657ec253f
#
_entry.id   27c14f757f13e9342863600657ec253f
#
_cell.length_a   1.000
_cell.length_b   1.000
_cell.length_c   1.000
_cell.angle_alpha   90.00
_cell.angle_beta   90.00
_cell.angle_gamma   90.00
#
_symmetry.space_group_name_H-M   'P 1'
#
loop_
_entity.id
_entity.type
_entity.pdbx_description
1 polymer ?
#
loop_
_entity_poly.entity_id
_entity_poly.type
_entity_poly.pdbx_seq_one_letter_code
_entity_poly.pdbx_strand_id
1 'polypeptide(L)'
;MICFSRNDLERIAGKVVAAYMRSVTVPKEDVYQIDPERVAQDLFHLSLEYFHLSSDRTILGMTSKEEYWMEVFDENMGSLFCCLDGKTIFIEQDLLSGKVPRGRYNYTVMHEVAHQILFYYSARKGQKTKFRQYPSSERDWEEWQADTLAAALLMPEQLLKKVMAYVALPPKIYLLDSLLYTVEYRKFRNAAAILGVSKTALAIRMK
;
A
#
# COMPACT_ATOMS: atom_id res chain seq x y z
N MET A 1 11.97 1.14 19.06
CA MET A 1 11.27 0.74 17.83
C MET A 1 10.98 -0.76 17.87
N ILE A 2 9.83 -1.22 17.39
CA ILE A 2 9.56 -2.66 17.21
C ILE A 2 9.98 -3.01 15.79
N CYS A 3 10.91 -3.98 15.69
CA CYS A 3 11.30 -4.54 14.42
C CYS A 3 10.45 -5.79 14.17
N PHE A 4 9.61 -5.74 13.12
CA PHE A 4 8.89 -6.90 12.63
C PHE A 4 9.74 -7.61 11.57
N SER A 5 9.91 -8.92 11.71
CA SER A 5 10.51 -9.72 10.64
C SER A 5 9.57 -9.81 9.44
N ARG A 6 10.10 -10.18 8.27
CA ARG A 6 9.27 -10.42 7.08
C ARG A 6 8.14 -11.42 7.36
N ASN A 7 8.42 -12.48 8.13
CA ASN A 7 7.41 -13.47 8.50
C ASN A 7 6.33 -12.89 9.43
N ASP A 8 6.68 -11.96 10.31
CA ASP A 8 5.68 -11.26 11.14
C ASP A 8 4.78 -10.38 10.28
N LEU A 9 5.35 -9.65 9.32
CA LEU A 9 4.59 -8.79 8.39
C LEU A 9 3.65 -9.62 7.51
N GLU A 10 4.10 -10.74 6.96
CA GLU A 10 3.24 -11.69 6.22
C GLU A 10 2.10 -12.23 7.10
N ARG A 11 2.38 -12.55 8.37
CA ARG A 11 1.35 -13.02 9.31
C ARG A 11 0.34 -11.93 9.65
N ILE A 12 0.78 -10.68 9.80
CA ILE A 12 -0.09 -9.51 9.99
C ILE A 12 -0.96 -9.33 8.74
N ALA A 13 -0.35 -9.31 7.56
CA ALA A 13 -1.06 -9.20 6.29
C ALA A 13 -2.12 -10.28 6.14
N GLY A 14 -1.78 -11.54 6.45
CA GLY A 14 -2.73 -12.66 6.38
C GLY A 14 -3.97 -12.46 7.25
N LYS A 15 -3.83 -11.88 8.45
CA LYS A 15 -4.96 -11.57 9.32
C LYS A 15 -5.85 -10.46 8.75
N VAL A 16 -5.25 -9.41 8.22
CA VAL A 16 -5.96 -8.28 7.60
C VAL A 16 -6.70 -8.74 6.35
N VAL A 17 -6.03 -9.48 5.47
CA VAL A 17 -6.63 -10.04 4.26
C VAL A 17 -7.78 -10.99 4.60
N ALA A 18 -7.64 -11.83 5.63
CA ALA A 18 -8.73 -12.69 6.09
C ALA A 18 -9.93 -11.88 6.62
N ALA A 19 -9.71 -10.74 7.27
CA ALA A 19 -10.78 -9.83 7.67
C ALA A 19 -11.44 -9.17 6.45
N TYR A 20 -10.64 -8.67 5.50
CA TYR A 20 -11.13 -8.13 4.24
C TYR A 20 -12.02 -9.12 3.48
N MET A 21 -11.55 -10.37 3.33
CA MET A 21 -12.32 -11.41 2.64
C MET A 21 -13.64 -11.79 3.34
N ARG A 22 -13.83 -11.42 4.61
CA ARG A 22 -15.12 -11.57 5.31
C ARG A 22 -16.04 -10.36 5.14
N SER A 23 -15.48 -9.18 4.88
CA SER A 23 -16.25 -7.93 4.69
C SER A 23 -16.76 -7.74 3.27
N VAL A 24 -16.14 -8.39 2.28
CA VAL A 24 -16.59 -8.28 0.88
C VAL A 24 -17.91 -9.04 0.66
N THR A 25 -18.80 -8.44 -0.14
CA THR A 25 -20.14 -9.00 -0.46
C THR A 25 -20.11 -9.94 -1.66
N VAL A 26 -19.05 -9.88 -2.48
CA VAL A 26 -18.89 -10.78 -3.63
C VAL A 26 -18.31 -12.14 -3.19
N PRO A 27 -18.59 -13.22 -3.92
CA PRO A 27 -17.96 -14.52 -3.67
C PRO A 27 -16.43 -14.40 -3.64
N LYS A 28 -15.79 -15.10 -2.69
CA LYS A 28 -14.31 -15.02 -2.52
C LYS A 28 -13.56 -15.50 -3.76
N GLU A 29 -14.15 -16.40 -4.52
CA GLU A 29 -13.66 -16.88 -5.81
C GLU A 29 -13.61 -15.79 -6.87
N ASP A 30 -14.41 -14.73 -6.73
CA ASP A 30 -14.47 -13.61 -7.68
C ASP A 30 -13.60 -12.41 -7.25
N VAL A 31 -12.96 -12.50 -6.07
CA VAL A 31 -12.00 -11.48 -5.61
C VAL A 31 -10.65 -11.74 -6.25
N TYR A 32 -10.17 -10.81 -7.05
CA TYR A 32 -8.86 -10.84 -7.73
C TYR A 32 -7.95 -9.68 -7.32
N GLN A 33 -8.45 -8.74 -6.55
CA GLN A 33 -7.73 -7.56 -6.08
C GLN A 33 -8.15 -7.21 -4.65
N ILE A 34 -7.22 -6.72 -3.86
CA ILE A 34 -7.50 -6.07 -2.57
C ILE A 34 -7.67 -4.58 -2.83
N ASP A 35 -8.80 -4.02 -2.42
CA ASP A 35 -9.08 -2.60 -2.51
C ASP A 35 -8.52 -1.87 -1.29
N PRO A 36 -7.48 -1.02 -1.45
CA PRO A 36 -6.84 -0.34 -0.33
C PRO A 36 -7.76 0.68 0.35
N GLU A 37 -8.67 1.32 -0.38
CA GLU A 37 -9.65 2.25 0.20
C GLU A 37 -10.59 1.52 1.16
N ARG A 38 -11.10 0.36 0.76
CA ARG A 38 -11.94 -0.47 1.62
C ARG A 38 -11.17 -1.02 2.83
N VAL A 39 -9.90 -1.37 2.67
CA VAL A 39 -9.07 -1.74 3.82
C VAL A 39 -8.94 -0.57 4.78
N ALA A 40 -8.66 0.64 4.30
CA ALA A 40 -8.57 1.85 5.12
C ALA A 40 -9.89 2.14 5.84
N GLN A 41 -10.97 2.26 5.09
CA GLN A 41 -12.26 2.76 5.57
C GLN A 41 -13.07 1.70 6.34
N ASP A 42 -13.25 0.51 5.74
CA ASP A 42 -14.14 -0.52 6.30
C ASP A 42 -13.50 -1.29 7.46
N LEU A 43 -12.17 -1.52 7.43
CA LEU A 43 -11.50 -2.33 8.44
C LEU A 43 -10.80 -1.51 9.53
N PHE A 44 -10.24 -0.36 9.16
CA PHE A 44 -9.46 0.46 10.10
C PHE A 44 -10.15 1.78 10.44
N HIS A 45 -11.29 2.10 9.82
CA HIS A 45 -12.06 3.33 10.02
C HIS A 45 -11.21 4.59 9.83
N LEU A 46 -10.32 4.56 8.83
CA LEU A 46 -9.47 5.66 8.44
C LEU A 46 -10.18 6.50 7.38
N SER A 47 -10.07 7.81 7.48
CA SER A 47 -10.50 8.76 6.45
C SER A 47 -9.40 8.97 5.42
N LEU A 48 -9.78 9.16 4.16
CA LEU A 48 -8.87 9.54 3.08
C LEU A 48 -9.19 10.96 2.64
N GLU A 49 -8.22 11.85 2.65
CA GLU A 49 -8.32 13.22 2.17
C GLU A 49 -7.25 13.49 1.11
N TYR A 50 -7.57 14.37 0.17
CA TYR A 50 -6.79 14.58 -1.04
C TYR A 50 -6.38 16.03 -1.15
N PHE A 51 -5.08 16.26 -1.12
CA PHE A 51 -4.45 17.57 -1.24
C PHE A 51 -3.18 17.44 -2.09
N HIS A 52 -2.63 18.56 -2.49
CA HIS A 52 -1.26 18.61 -2.91
C HIS A 52 -0.36 18.67 -1.66
N LEU A 53 0.38 17.60 -1.38
CA LEU A 53 1.10 17.42 -0.12
C LEU A 53 2.45 18.14 -0.07
N SER A 54 2.99 18.52 -1.22
CA SER A 54 4.22 19.31 -1.32
C SER A 54 4.20 20.15 -2.59
N SER A 55 4.93 21.25 -2.59
CA SER A 55 5.03 22.15 -3.75
C SER A 55 5.64 21.48 -4.98
N ASP A 56 6.54 20.51 -4.77
CA ASP A 56 7.23 19.75 -5.81
C ASP A 56 6.55 18.40 -6.16
N ARG A 57 5.41 18.09 -5.52
CA ARG A 57 4.62 16.86 -5.73
C ARG A 57 5.40 15.57 -5.45
N THR A 58 6.44 15.62 -4.64
CA THR A 58 7.25 14.43 -4.31
C THR A 58 6.63 13.58 -3.21
N ILE A 59 5.87 14.20 -2.28
CA ILE A 59 5.14 13.49 -1.23
C ILE A 59 3.82 12.97 -1.80
N LEU A 60 3.65 11.66 -1.80
CA LEU A 60 2.48 11.00 -2.40
C LEU A 60 1.42 10.60 -1.38
N GLY A 61 1.82 10.37 -0.14
CA GLY A 61 0.95 10.03 0.97
C GLY A 61 1.56 10.50 2.28
N MET A 62 0.72 10.68 3.28
CA MET A 62 1.13 11.04 4.62
C MET A 62 0.11 10.53 5.63
N THR A 63 0.60 9.90 6.68
CA THR A 63 -0.20 9.54 7.84
C THR A 63 0.58 9.81 9.14
N SER A 64 -0.11 9.90 10.25
CA SER A 64 0.51 10.11 11.54
C SER A 64 -0.12 9.20 12.61
N LYS A 65 0.58 8.98 13.70
CA LYS A 65 0.06 8.28 14.87
C LYS A 65 -0.63 9.23 15.86
N GLU A 66 -0.14 10.46 15.92
CA GLU A 66 -0.57 11.51 16.84
C GLU A 66 -0.93 12.75 16.01
N GLU A 67 -1.55 13.74 16.62
CA GLU A 67 -1.85 14.99 15.93
C GLU A 67 -0.57 15.61 15.34
N TYR A 68 -0.62 15.88 14.06
CA TYR A 68 0.47 16.51 13.32
C TYR A 68 -0.09 17.51 12.32
N TRP A 69 0.31 18.76 12.45
CA TRP A 69 -0.10 19.85 11.55
C TRP A 69 0.92 20.00 10.43
N MET A 70 0.42 20.00 9.20
CA MET A 70 1.25 20.21 8.02
C MET A 70 0.59 21.20 7.05
N GLU A 71 1.43 21.88 6.31
CA GLU A 71 0.98 22.72 5.20
C GLU A 71 0.65 21.82 4.00
N VAL A 72 -0.53 22.00 3.44
CA VAL A 72 -0.98 21.38 2.20
C VAL A 72 -1.40 22.47 1.22
N PHE A 73 -1.48 22.14 -0.05
CA PHE A 73 -1.76 23.10 -1.10
C PHE A 73 -3.07 22.72 -1.81
N ASP A 74 -3.92 23.70 -2.02
CA ASP A 74 -5.15 23.60 -2.79
C ASP A 74 -5.07 24.55 -3.98
N GLU A 75 -5.54 24.13 -5.16
CA GLU A 75 -5.44 24.92 -6.38
C GLU A 75 -6.22 26.24 -6.31
N ASN A 76 -7.29 26.32 -5.51
CA ASN A 76 -8.18 27.48 -5.40
C ASN A 76 -7.88 28.33 -4.16
N MET A 77 -7.43 27.71 -3.07
CA MET A 77 -7.29 28.35 -1.75
C MET A 77 -5.84 28.65 -1.38
N GLY A 78 -4.87 28.21 -2.19
CA GLY A 78 -3.45 28.38 -1.90
C GLY A 78 -2.95 27.38 -0.86
N SER A 79 -2.14 27.81 0.13
CA SER A 79 -1.69 26.93 1.18
C SER A 79 -2.64 26.92 2.37
N LEU A 80 -2.87 25.74 2.94
CA LEU A 80 -3.71 25.49 4.10
C LEU A 80 -2.93 24.67 5.13
N PHE A 81 -3.21 24.91 6.42
CA PHE A 81 -2.72 24.02 7.48
C PHE A 81 -3.80 23.00 7.83
N CYS A 82 -3.51 21.73 7.62
CA CYS A 82 -4.39 20.62 7.94
C CYS A 82 -3.79 19.73 9.01
N CYS A 83 -4.64 19.16 9.85
CA CYS A 83 -4.24 18.27 10.94
C CYS A 83 -4.44 16.82 10.55
N LEU A 84 -3.38 16.02 10.61
CA LEU A 84 -3.45 14.58 10.69
C LEU A 84 -3.74 14.20 12.14
N ASP A 85 -4.84 13.53 12.39
CA ASP A 85 -5.39 13.20 13.72
C ASP A 85 -5.14 11.74 14.16
N GLY A 86 -4.29 11.04 13.44
CA GLY A 86 -4.05 9.61 13.64
C GLY A 86 -5.13 8.69 13.06
N LYS A 87 -6.16 9.26 12.40
CA LYS A 87 -7.23 8.51 11.71
C LYS A 87 -7.43 8.95 10.27
N THR A 88 -6.76 10.01 9.87
CA THR A 88 -6.81 10.55 8.51
C THR A 88 -5.51 10.23 7.80
N ILE A 89 -5.64 9.84 6.55
CA ILE A 89 -4.54 9.66 5.61
C ILE A 89 -4.68 10.73 4.54
N PHE A 90 -3.64 11.51 4.31
CA PHE A 90 -3.57 12.46 3.20
C PHE A 90 -2.92 11.78 2.00
N ILE A 91 -3.52 11.96 0.84
CA ILE A 91 -3.06 11.40 -0.44
C ILE A 91 -2.87 12.52 -1.44
N GLU A 92 -1.76 12.47 -2.18
CA GLU A 92 -1.48 13.42 -3.26
C GLU A 92 -2.60 13.39 -4.32
N GLN A 93 -3.21 14.54 -4.55
CA GLN A 93 -4.37 14.72 -5.42
C GLN A 93 -4.08 14.32 -6.87
N ASP A 94 -2.86 14.52 -7.36
CA ASP A 94 -2.46 14.14 -8.71
C ASP A 94 -2.61 12.64 -9.00
N LEU A 95 -2.62 11.80 -7.96
CA LEU A 95 -2.86 10.36 -8.11
C LEU A 95 -4.27 10.03 -8.60
N LEU A 96 -5.23 10.95 -8.46
CA LEU A 96 -6.61 10.82 -8.96
C LEU A 96 -6.80 11.31 -10.40
N SER A 97 -5.82 11.99 -10.97
CA SER A 97 -5.94 12.69 -12.27
C SER A 97 -6.19 11.77 -13.47
N GLY A 98 -6.13 10.45 -13.31
CA GLY A 98 -6.19 9.48 -14.42
C GLY A 98 -4.92 9.40 -15.27
N LYS A 99 -3.98 10.33 -15.09
CA LYS A 99 -2.68 10.34 -15.78
C LYS A 99 -1.68 9.40 -15.10
N VAL A 100 -1.88 9.13 -13.82
CA VAL A 100 -1.03 8.23 -13.02
C VAL A 100 -1.64 6.82 -13.03
N PRO A 101 -0.81 5.77 -13.24
CA PRO A 101 -1.31 4.40 -13.19
C PRO A 101 -1.97 4.08 -11.85
N ARG A 102 -3.16 3.45 -11.87
CA ARG A 102 -3.93 3.09 -10.66
C ARG A 102 -3.11 2.28 -9.65
N GLY A 103 -2.18 1.46 -10.12
CA GLY A 103 -1.29 0.69 -9.24
C GLY A 103 -0.40 1.56 -8.36
N ARG A 104 -0.05 2.78 -8.77
CA ARG A 104 0.70 3.73 -7.93
C ARG A 104 -0.20 4.28 -6.81
N TYR A 105 -1.42 4.68 -7.15
CA TYR A 105 -2.42 5.10 -6.18
C TYR A 105 -2.69 4.01 -5.13
N ASN A 106 -3.00 2.79 -5.59
CA ASN A 106 -3.30 1.66 -4.70
C ASN A 106 -2.13 1.37 -3.75
N TYR A 107 -0.90 1.44 -4.27
CA TYR A 107 0.29 1.23 -3.46
C TYR A 107 0.47 2.34 -2.42
N THR A 108 0.30 3.61 -2.80
CA THR A 108 0.41 4.74 -1.88
C THR A 108 -0.61 4.64 -0.75
N VAL A 109 -1.89 4.42 -1.07
CA VAL A 109 -2.92 4.27 -0.03
C VAL A 109 -2.58 3.09 0.90
N MET A 110 -2.21 1.93 0.34
CA MET A 110 -1.90 0.76 1.16
C MET A 110 -0.63 0.93 1.99
N HIS A 111 0.34 1.72 1.53
CA HIS A 111 1.55 2.08 2.27
C HIS A 111 1.21 2.89 3.53
N GLU A 112 0.37 3.90 3.40
CA GLU A 112 -0.09 4.69 4.55
C GLU A 112 -0.95 3.85 5.53
N VAL A 113 -1.80 2.98 5.00
CA VAL A 113 -2.53 1.99 5.81
C VAL A 113 -1.58 1.06 6.55
N ALA A 114 -0.49 0.63 5.91
CA ALA A 114 0.52 -0.21 6.54
C ALA A 114 1.20 0.49 7.72
N HIS A 115 1.51 1.78 7.62
CA HIS A 115 2.00 2.57 8.76
C HIS A 115 1.00 2.55 9.91
N GLN A 116 -0.29 2.76 9.68
CA GLN A 116 -1.33 2.73 10.71
C GLN A 116 -1.44 1.35 11.36
N ILE A 117 -1.36 0.27 10.58
CA ILE A 117 -1.34 -1.09 11.09
C ILE A 117 -0.11 -1.31 12.00
N LEU A 118 1.06 -0.87 11.57
CA LEU A 118 2.30 -0.99 12.36
C LEU A 118 2.22 -0.18 13.65
N PHE A 119 1.64 1.01 13.64
CA PHE A 119 1.39 1.81 14.85
C PHE A 119 0.49 1.06 15.83
N TYR A 120 -0.62 0.49 15.35
CA TYR A 120 -1.54 -0.30 16.18
C TYR A 120 -0.85 -1.52 16.84
N TYR A 121 -0.10 -2.30 16.07
CA TYR A 121 0.62 -3.46 16.61
C TYR A 121 1.75 -3.07 17.55
N SER A 122 2.40 -1.95 17.34
CA SER A 122 3.44 -1.41 18.20
C SER A 122 2.89 -0.96 19.55
N ALA A 123 1.74 -0.27 19.54
CA ALA A 123 1.08 0.17 20.77
C ALA A 123 0.68 -1.02 21.66
N ARG A 124 0.17 -2.11 21.09
CA ARG A 124 -0.23 -3.32 21.85
C ARG A 124 0.93 -4.05 22.51
N LYS A 125 2.16 -3.93 21.99
CA LYS A 125 3.35 -4.50 22.61
C LYS A 125 3.93 -3.64 23.73
N GLY A 126 3.25 -2.55 24.14
CA GLY A 126 3.62 -1.70 25.27
C GLY A 126 4.84 -0.80 25.03
N GLN A 127 5.29 -0.67 23.79
CA GLN A 127 6.34 0.27 23.45
C GLN A 127 5.72 1.59 22.99
N LYS A 128 6.00 2.66 23.75
CA LYS A 128 5.72 4.03 23.28
C LYS A 128 6.68 4.34 22.14
N THR A 129 6.20 4.20 20.91
CA THR A 129 6.91 4.73 19.76
C THR A 129 6.84 6.25 19.86
N LYS A 130 7.94 6.89 20.25
CA LYS A 130 8.07 8.34 20.15
C LYS A 130 8.27 8.66 18.67
N PHE A 131 7.44 9.51 18.12
CA PHE A 131 7.72 10.18 16.84
C PHE A 131 8.99 11.03 17.10
N ARG A 132 10.14 10.50 16.77
CA ARG A 132 11.41 11.24 16.77
C ARG A 132 11.74 11.52 15.31
N GLN A 133 12.34 12.67 15.05
CA GLN A 133 13.18 12.82 13.85
C GLN A 133 14.30 11.78 13.97
N TYR A 134 14.12 10.64 13.31
CA TYR A 134 15.05 9.52 13.39
C TYR A 134 16.30 9.82 12.56
N PRO A 135 17.47 9.30 12.98
CA PRO A 135 18.59 9.14 12.07
C PRO A 135 18.15 8.34 10.82
N SER A 136 18.69 8.64 9.67
CA SER A 136 18.30 8.06 8.37
C SER A 136 18.11 6.52 8.39
N SER A 137 18.93 5.81 9.14
CA SER A 137 18.88 4.34 9.25
C SER A 137 17.59 3.77 9.93
N GLU A 138 17.02 4.50 10.90
CA GLU A 138 15.79 4.04 11.58
C GLU A 138 14.54 4.36 10.74
N ARG A 139 14.54 5.47 10.04
CA ARG A 139 13.50 5.86 9.10
C ARG A 139 13.44 4.87 7.93
N ASP A 140 14.57 4.50 7.38
CA ASP A 140 14.66 3.51 6.30
C ASP A 140 14.07 2.16 6.72
N TRP A 141 14.20 1.77 8.00
CA TRP A 141 13.63 0.53 8.52
C TRP A 141 12.12 0.59 8.70
N GLU A 142 11.55 1.71 9.13
CA GLU A 142 10.10 1.90 9.22
C GLU A 142 9.46 1.86 7.84
N GLU A 143 10.03 2.58 6.89
CA GLU A 143 9.60 2.57 5.49
C GLU A 143 9.68 1.17 4.88
N TRP A 144 10.77 0.44 5.11
CA TRP A 144 10.90 -0.94 4.66
C TRP A 144 9.81 -1.86 5.22
N GLN A 145 9.44 -1.70 6.49
CA GLN A 145 8.36 -2.47 7.09
C GLN A 145 7.00 -2.11 6.46
N ALA A 146 6.73 -0.82 6.26
CA ALA A 146 5.52 -0.35 5.63
C ALA A 146 5.43 -0.85 4.17
N ASP A 147 6.49 -0.73 3.40
CA ASP A 147 6.60 -1.23 2.04
C ASP A 147 6.36 -2.74 1.95
N THR A 148 7.01 -3.50 2.84
CA THR A 148 6.88 -4.96 2.90
C THR A 148 5.45 -5.38 3.24
N LEU A 149 4.83 -4.70 4.23
CA LEU A 149 3.46 -4.97 4.64
C LEU A 149 2.46 -4.58 3.56
N ALA A 150 2.62 -3.41 2.94
CA ALA A 150 1.77 -2.96 1.83
C ALA A 150 1.80 -3.94 0.65
N ALA A 151 3.00 -4.41 0.27
CA ALA A 151 3.15 -5.41 -0.77
C ALA A 151 2.47 -6.75 -0.42
N ALA A 152 2.57 -7.18 0.85
CA ALA A 152 1.92 -8.41 1.32
C ALA A 152 0.39 -8.28 1.39
N LEU A 153 -0.13 -7.09 1.70
CA LEU A 153 -1.56 -6.79 1.71
C LEU A 153 -2.16 -6.75 0.30
N LEU A 154 -1.50 -6.06 -0.63
CA LEU A 154 -1.97 -5.95 -2.01
C LEU A 154 -1.81 -7.26 -2.80
N MET A 155 -0.77 -8.03 -2.50
CA MET A 155 -0.43 -9.27 -3.20
C MET A 155 -0.23 -10.43 -2.21
N PRO A 156 -1.29 -10.82 -1.46
CA PRO A 156 -1.20 -11.99 -0.59
C PRO A 156 -0.95 -13.24 -1.43
N GLU A 157 -0.19 -14.17 -0.90
CA GLU A 157 0.32 -15.33 -1.66
C GLU A 157 -0.80 -16.12 -2.37
N GLN A 158 -1.94 -16.32 -1.69
CA GLN A 158 -3.07 -17.07 -2.27
C GLN A 158 -3.69 -16.32 -3.46
N LEU A 159 -3.84 -15.00 -3.36
CA LEU A 159 -4.38 -14.17 -4.43
C LEU A 159 -3.40 -14.09 -5.61
N LEU A 160 -2.11 -13.96 -5.30
CA LEU A 160 -1.06 -13.97 -6.31
C LEU A 160 -1.08 -15.27 -7.11
N LYS A 161 -1.09 -16.44 -6.44
CA LYS A 161 -1.20 -17.75 -7.10
C LYS A 161 -2.46 -17.86 -7.96
N LYS A 162 -3.60 -17.38 -7.46
CA LYS A 162 -4.87 -17.39 -8.18
C LYS A 162 -4.80 -16.56 -9.48
N VAL A 163 -4.28 -15.34 -9.40
CA VAL A 163 -4.15 -14.45 -10.57
C VAL A 163 -3.14 -15.00 -11.56
N MET A 164 -2.01 -15.54 -11.10
CA MET A 164 -1.04 -16.19 -11.99
C MET A 164 -1.64 -17.37 -12.74
N ALA A 165 -2.41 -18.21 -12.07
CA ALA A 165 -3.12 -19.32 -12.71
C ALA A 165 -4.17 -18.81 -13.72
N TYR A 166 -4.92 -17.77 -13.37
CA TYR A 166 -5.93 -17.16 -14.24
C TYR A 166 -5.35 -16.64 -15.55
N VAL A 167 -4.18 -15.98 -15.51
CA VAL A 167 -3.51 -15.48 -16.72
C VAL A 167 -2.61 -16.53 -17.39
N ALA A 168 -2.59 -17.74 -16.87
CA ALA A 168 -1.72 -18.83 -17.32
C ALA A 168 -0.23 -18.43 -17.36
N LEU A 169 0.23 -17.77 -16.28
CA LEU A 169 1.64 -17.41 -16.11
C LEU A 169 2.36 -18.56 -15.38
N PRO A 170 3.53 -19.00 -15.85
CA PRO A 170 4.25 -20.07 -15.18
C PRO A 170 4.75 -19.62 -13.79
N PRO A 171 4.90 -20.54 -12.83
CA PRO A 171 5.33 -20.22 -11.47
C PRO A 171 6.76 -19.69 -11.37
N LYS A 172 7.57 -19.92 -12.40
CA LYS A 172 8.93 -19.38 -12.52
C LYS A 172 9.08 -18.63 -13.83
N ILE A 173 9.41 -17.35 -13.73
CA ILE A 173 9.69 -16.48 -14.86
C ILE A 173 11.17 -16.11 -14.78
N TYR A 174 11.96 -16.64 -15.69
CA TYR A 174 13.41 -16.43 -15.67
C TYR A 174 13.85 -15.10 -16.29
N LEU A 175 13.06 -14.59 -17.25
CA LEU A 175 13.36 -13.34 -17.94
C LEU A 175 12.08 -12.70 -18.45
N LEU A 176 11.86 -11.43 -18.10
CA LEU A 176 10.74 -10.62 -18.60
C LEU A 176 11.27 -9.59 -19.60
N ASP A 177 11.82 -10.08 -20.69
CA ASP A 177 12.19 -9.23 -21.82
C ASP A 177 10.97 -9.08 -22.74
N SER A 178 10.51 -7.85 -22.91
CA SER A 178 9.36 -7.54 -23.77
C SER A 178 9.61 -7.82 -25.26
N LEU A 179 10.87 -7.90 -25.67
CA LEU A 179 11.28 -8.16 -27.06
C LEU A 179 11.36 -9.67 -27.34
N LEU A 180 11.81 -10.48 -26.37
CA LEU A 180 12.06 -11.90 -26.57
C LEU A 180 10.87 -12.77 -26.09
N TYR A 181 10.10 -12.31 -25.08
CA TYR A 181 9.02 -13.07 -24.44
C TYR A 181 7.72 -12.27 -24.41
N THR A 182 7.24 -11.85 -25.58
CA THR A 182 6.07 -10.95 -25.73
C THR A 182 4.79 -11.51 -25.11
N VAL A 183 4.59 -12.82 -25.16
CA VAL A 183 3.39 -13.48 -24.62
C VAL A 183 3.44 -13.51 -23.11
N GLU A 184 4.54 -13.95 -22.51
CA GLU A 184 4.76 -14.01 -21.05
C GLU A 184 4.76 -12.61 -20.46
N TYR A 185 5.38 -11.63 -21.12
CA TYR A 185 5.36 -10.25 -20.69
C TYR A 185 3.94 -9.67 -20.70
N ARG A 186 3.12 -9.99 -21.71
CA ARG A 186 1.72 -9.58 -21.77
C ARG A 186 0.92 -10.19 -20.63
N LYS A 187 1.09 -11.48 -20.34
CA LYS A 187 0.46 -12.16 -19.20
C LYS A 187 0.87 -11.54 -17.88
N PHE A 188 2.17 -11.27 -17.70
CA PHE A 188 2.69 -10.59 -16.51
C PHE A 188 2.10 -9.20 -16.32
N ARG A 189 2.04 -8.41 -17.39
CA ARG A 189 1.40 -7.09 -17.38
C ARG A 189 -0.09 -7.19 -17.00
N ASN A 190 -0.79 -8.18 -17.53
CA ASN A 190 -2.20 -8.42 -17.21
C ASN A 190 -2.36 -8.84 -15.75
N ALA A 191 -1.49 -9.69 -15.22
CA ALA A 191 -1.50 -10.05 -13.79
C ALA A 191 -1.33 -8.82 -12.89
N ALA A 192 -0.37 -7.96 -13.20
CA ALA A 192 -0.19 -6.71 -12.47
C ALA A 192 -1.43 -5.80 -12.52
N ALA A 193 -2.06 -5.68 -13.69
CA ALA A 193 -3.29 -4.90 -13.86
C ALA A 193 -4.47 -5.49 -13.05
N ILE A 194 -4.66 -6.80 -13.08
CA ILE A 194 -5.71 -7.50 -12.32
C ILE A 194 -5.49 -7.33 -10.81
N LEU A 195 -4.25 -7.42 -10.34
CA LEU A 195 -3.91 -7.19 -8.93
C LEU A 195 -3.98 -5.70 -8.53
N GLY A 196 -4.13 -4.81 -9.49
CA GLY A 196 -4.14 -3.36 -9.24
C GLY A 196 -2.79 -2.81 -8.77
N VAL A 197 -1.67 -3.40 -9.21
CA VAL A 197 -0.31 -3.01 -8.81
C VAL A 197 0.56 -2.65 -10.03
N SER A 198 1.71 -2.03 -9.78
CA SER A 198 2.69 -1.80 -10.83
C SER A 198 3.42 -3.08 -11.22
N LYS A 199 3.92 -3.14 -12.45
CA LYS A 199 4.78 -4.26 -12.92
C LYS A 199 6.01 -4.43 -12.04
N THR A 200 6.60 -3.33 -11.59
CA THR A 200 7.77 -3.36 -10.72
C THR A 200 7.44 -3.94 -9.36
N ALA A 201 6.31 -3.52 -8.75
CA ALA A 201 5.86 -4.09 -7.46
C ALA A 201 5.61 -5.60 -7.57
N LEU A 202 4.93 -6.05 -8.64
CA LEU A 202 4.72 -7.47 -8.88
C LEU A 202 6.03 -8.23 -9.06
N ALA A 203 6.98 -7.69 -9.84
CA ALA A 203 8.29 -8.32 -10.05
C ALA A 203 9.09 -8.46 -8.75
N ILE A 204 9.06 -7.44 -7.88
CA ILE A 204 9.71 -7.49 -6.56
C ILE A 204 9.05 -8.54 -5.67
N ARG A 205 7.72 -8.62 -5.67
CA ARG A 205 6.96 -9.56 -4.84
C ARG A 205 7.16 -11.02 -5.24
N MET A 206 7.47 -11.29 -6.51
CA MET A 206 7.68 -12.63 -7.06
C MET A 206 9.12 -13.16 -6.88
N LYS A 207 10.07 -12.33 -6.42
CA LYS A 207 11.44 -12.74 -6.04
C LYS A 207 11.48 -13.43 -4.68
#